data_86695d716436b9d7c5b211537295574e
#
_entry.id   86695d716436b9d7c5b211537295574e
#
_cell.length_a   1.000
_cell.length_b   1.000
_cell.length_c   1.000
_cell.angle_alpha   90.00
_cell.angle_beta   90.00
_cell.angle_gamma   90.00
#
_symmetry.space_group_name_H-M   'P 1'
#
loop_
_entity.id
_entity.type
_entity.pdbx_description
1 polymer ?
#
loop_
_entity_poly.entity_id
_entity_poly.type
_entity_poly.pdbx_seq_one_letter_code
_entity_poly.pdbx_strand_id
1 'polypeptide(L)'
;MTKILALVCLIIFIFILGVPKYLGPDDLGKCAEPAAVGTCQVADAIVVVSGGDTNARVQEGVTLFKQGWGKQLIFSGAAADETGLSNALAMKKYAVKLGVSEAFISTEEFSRNTAENAQNTSRYIEQNNLSRIILVTSAYHQRRASLEFSRRIGDTVQIINHPVAQDRQWSGYWWATPIGWWLVVGELGKIGIFYIAPEGTI
;
A
#
# COMPACT_ATOMS: atom_id res chain seq x y z
N MET A 1 23.65 34.82 -12.35
CA MET A 1 23.67 33.41 -12.73
C MET A 1 23.77 32.49 -11.49
N THR A 2 24.68 32.68 -10.56
CA THR A 2 24.88 31.84 -9.35
C THR A 2 23.66 31.73 -8.47
N LYS A 3 22.93 32.83 -8.20
CA LYS A 3 21.69 32.80 -7.37
C LYS A 3 20.55 31.99 -8.01
N ILE A 4 20.38 32.06 -9.32
CA ILE A 4 19.36 31.28 -10.05
C ILE A 4 19.71 29.79 -10.02
N LEU A 5 20.99 29.46 -10.26
CA LEU A 5 21.45 28.07 -10.19
C LEU A 5 21.25 27.49 -8.79
N ALA A 6 21.61 28.24 -7.73
CA ALA A 6 21.39 27.81 -6.35
C ALA A 6 19.91 27.57 -6.04
N LEU A 7 19.01 28.45 -6.52
CA LEU A 7 17.56 28.28 -6.34
C LEU A 7 17.05 27.01 -7.05
N VAL A 8 17.49 26.78 -8.30
CA VAL A 8 17.10 25.57 -9.05
C VAL A 8 17.58 24.31 -8.36
N CYS A 9 18.84 24.27 -7.88
CA CYS A 9 19.35 23.14 -7.13
C CYS A 9 18.56 22.89 -5.84
N LEU A 10 18.17 23.95 -5.14
CA LEU A 10 17.34 23.85 -3.92
C LEU A 10 15.96 23.28 -4.24
N ILE A 11 15.30 23.72 -5.30
CA ILE A 11 13.99 23.21 -5.72
C ILE A 11 14.09 21.72 -6.07
N ILE A 12 15.10 21.32 -6.83
CA ILE A 12 15.34 19.92 -7.19
C ILE A 12 15.57 19.08 -5.92
N PHE A 13 16.38 19.58 -4.99
CA PHE A 13 16.66 18.91 -3.73
C PHE A 13 15.39 18.71 -2.89
N ILE A 14 14.56 19.75 -2.74
CA ILE A 14 13.27 19.68 -2.04
C ILE A 14 12.35 18.67 -2.73
N PHE A 15 12.30 18.65 -4.05
CA PHE A 15 11.49 17.69 -4.81
C PHE A 15 11.97 16.26 -4.57
N ILE A 16 13.27 15.98 -4.67
CA ILE A 16 13.86 14.66 -4.46
C ILE A 16 13.53 14.11 -3.06
N LEU A 17 13.58 14.96 -2.02
CA LEU A 17 13.27 14.56 -0.65
C LEU A 17 11.77 14.55 -0.33
N GLY A 18 11.00 15.41 -0.97
CA GLY A 18 9.56 15.58 -0.71
C GLY A 18 8.71 14.49 -1.34
N VAL A 19 9.03 14.08 -2.56
CA VAL A 19 8.25 13.10 -3.32
C VAL A 19 8.11 11.76 -2.59
N PRO A 20 9.17 11.12 -2.07
CA PRO A 20 9.03 9.86 -1.33
C PRO A 20 8.14 9.98 -0.09
N LYS A 21 8.25 11.08 0.65
CA LYS A 21 7.41 11.34 1.83
C LYS A 21 5.94 11.56 1.47
N TYR A 22 5.69 12.21 0.34
CA TYR A 22 4.33 12.43 -0.15
C TYR A 22 3.70 11.13 -0.65
N LEU A 23 4.41 10.35 -1.45
CA LEU A 23 3.90 9.11 -2.04
C LEU A 23 3.80 7.97 -1.04
N GLY A 24 4.73 7.87 -0.08
CA GLY A 24 4.83 6.80 0.90
C GLY A 24 4.54 7.27 2.33
N PRO A 25 3.31 7.70 2.67
CA PRO A 25 2.96 7.96 4.06
C PRO A 25 3.16 6.69 4.89
N ASP A 26 3.75 6.84 6.07
CA ASP A 26 4.00 5.75 7.01
C ASP A 26 3.53 6.16 8.41
N ASP A 27 2.39 5.63 8.82
CA ASP A 27 1.79 5.93 10.12
C ASP A 27 2.39 5.06 11.23
N LEU A 28 2.99 3.91 10.89
CA LEU A 28 3.69 3.03 11.84
C LEU A 28 5.17 3.38 12.02
N GLY A 29 5.75 4.22 11.20
CA GLY A 29 7.18 4.54 11.22
C GLY A 29 7.69 5.13 12.55
N LYS A 30 6.80 5.54 13.44
CA LYS A 30 7.12 6.04 14.79
C LYS A 30 6.83 5.03 15.90
N CYS A 31 6.30 3.86 15.57
CA CYS A 31 5.88 2.84 16.50
C CYS A 31 6.98 1.76 16.62
N ALA A 32 7.45 1.49 17.83
CA ALA A 32 8.45 0.44 18.08
C ALA A 32 7.79 -0.95 18.16
N GLU A 33 6.60 -1.02 18.78
CA GLU A 33 5.85 -2.26 19.00
C GLU A 33 4.34 -2.00 19.06
N PRO A 34 3.50 -3.02 18.83
CA PRO A 34 2.06 -2.91 18.95
C PRO A 34 1.64 -2.58 20.38
N ALA A 35 0.66 -1.68 20.53
CA ALA A 35 0.10 -1.28 21.81
C ALA A 35 -1.38 -1.60 21.91
N ALA A 36 -1.93 -1.61 23.13
CA ALA A 36 -3.36 -1.83 23.35
C ALA A 36 -4.22 -0.63 22.94
N VAL A 37 -3.65 0.59 22.98
CA VAL A 37 -4.37 1.85 22.70
C VAL A 37 -3.46 2.85 21.97
N GLY A 38 -4.06 3.85 21.33
CA GLY A 38 -3.34 4.94 20.69
C GLY A 38 -2.99 4.68 19.23
N THR A 39 -2.03 5.46 18.69
CA THR A 39 -1.63 5.39 17.28
C THR A 39 -0.98 4.07 16.89
N CYS A 40 -0.29 3.42 17.81
CA CYS A 40 0.39 2.13 17.63
C CYS A 40 -0.49 0.93 18.01
N GLN A 41 -1.81 1.10 18.06
CA GLN A 41 -2.75 0.04 18.42
C GLN A 41 -2.78 -1.06 17.35
N VAL A 42 -2.95 -2.32 17.84
CA VAL A 42 -3.15 -3.50 16.98
C VAL A 42 -4.35 -3.32 16.05
N ALA A 43 -4.19 -3.66 14.78
CA ALA A 43 -5.25 -3.60 13.80
C ALA A 43 -6.07 -4.91 13.75
N ASP A 44 -7.31 -4.81 13.26
CA ASP A 44 -8.15 -5.98 13.04
C ASP A 44 -7.66 -6.82 11.85
N ALA A 45 -7.08 -6.14 10.83
CA ALA A 45 -6.46 -6.82 9.70
C ALA A 45 -5.28 -6.03 9.11
N ILE A 46 -4.38 -6.75 8.46
CA ILE A 46 -3.35 -6.23 7.58
C ILE A 46 -3.79 -6.52 6.16
N VAL A 47 -4.08 -5.47 5.40
CA VAL A 47 -4.49 -5.54 4.00
C VAL A 47 -3.28 -5.34 3.11
N VAL A 48 -2.97 -6.31 2.27
CA VAL A 48 -1.86 -6.28 1.33
C VAL A 48 -2.39 -6.33 -0.10
N VAL A 49 -2.15 -5.27 -0.88
CA VAL A 49 -2.60 -5.21 -2.28
C VAL A 49 -1.51 -5.67 -3.23
N SER A 50 -1.90 -6.41 -4.26
CA SER A 50 -0.99 -6.93 -5.28
C SER A 50 -0.42 -5.83 -6.20
N GLY A 51 0.58 -6.18 -7.00
CA GLY A 51 1.24 -5.31 -7.98
C GLY A 51 2.67 -4.94 -7.58
N GLY A 52 3.44 -4.37 -8.52
CA GLY A 52 4.84 -4.03 -8.28
C GLY A 52 5.66 -5.22 -7.76
N ASP A 53 6.41 -5.03 -6.69
CA ASP A 53 7.08 -6.12 -5.99
C ASP A 53 6.14 -6.81 -4.99
N THR A 54 5.22 -7.62 -5.53
CA THR A 54 4.22 -8.34 -4.73
C THR A 54 4.86 -9.21 -3.64
N ASN A 55 6.02 -9.83 -3.90
CA ASN A 55 6.70 -10.65 -2.90
C ASN A 55 7.18 -9.83 -1.70
N ALA A 56 7.77 -8.65 -1.94
CA ALA A 56 8.18 -7.75 -0.86
C ALA A 56 6.97 -7.30 -0.02
N ARG A 57 5.82 -7.02 -0.67
CA ARG A 57 4.59 -6.66 0.04
C ARG A 57 4.06 -7.79 0.93
N VAL A 58 4.09 -9.04 0.44
CA VAL A 58 3.71 -10.21 1.25
C VAL A 58 4.65 -10.39 2.43
N GLN A 59 5.96 -10.28 2.21
CA GLN A 59 6.96 -10.39 3.28
C GLN A 59 6.72 -9.35 4.38
N GLU A 60 6.44 -8.10 4.00
CA GLU A 60 6.14 -7.02 4.94
C GLU A 60 4.86 -7.32 5.73
N GLY A 61 3.77 -7.68 5.04
CA GLY A 61 2.50 -8.05 5.69
C GLY A 61 2.67 -9.23 6.67
N VAL A 62 3.44 -10.25 6.30
CA VAL A 62 3.74 -11.40 7.15
C VAL A 62 4.62 -10.99 8.35
N THR A 63 5.57 -10.09 8.16
CA THR A 63 6.42 -9.56 9.24
C THR A 63 5.57 -8.82 10.26
N LEU A 64 4.72 -7.91 9.82
CA LEU A 64 3.77 -7.20 10.69
C LEU A 64 2.84 -8.16 11.45
N PHE A 65 2.31 -9.17 10.75
CA PHE A 65 1.43 -10.18 11.37
C PHE A 65 2.16 -10.95 12.47
N LYS A 66 3.38 -11.43 12.21
CA LYS A 66 4.20 -12.17 13.20
C LYS A 66 4.60 -11.31 14.39
N GLN A 67 4.76 -10.01 14.19
CA GLN A 67 5.03 -9.03 15.25
C GLN A 67 3.76 -8.66 16.05
N GLY A 68 2.57 -9.16 15.65
CA GLY A 68 1.32 -8.88 16.34
C GLY A 68 0.63 -7.57 15.98
N TRP A 69 1.00 -6.92 14.87
CA TRP A 69 0.38 -5.67 14.43
C TRP A 69 -1.05 -5.83 13.91
N GLY A 70 -1.46 -7.03 13.53
CA GLY A 70 -2.81 -7.30 13.07
C GLY A 70 -3.24 -8.74 13.37
N LYS A 71 -4.55 -8.96 13.48
CA LYS A 71 -5.13 -10.25 13.85
C LYS A 71 -5.24 -11.23 12.67
N GLN A 72 -5.27 -10.73 11.44
CA GLN A 72 -5.37 -11.49 10.20
C GLN A 72 -4.72 -10.76 9.02
N LEU A 73 -4.47 -11.50 7.94
CA LEU A 73 -4.01 -11.00 6.66
C LEU A 73 -5.15 -11.04 5.64
N ILE A 74 -5.29 -10.00 4.85
CA ILE A 74 -6.20 -9.93 3.70
C ILE A 74 -5.34 -9.63 2.48
N PHE A 75 -5.28 -10.55 1.52
CA PHE A 75 -4.60 -10.34 0.24
C PHE A 75 -5.62 -9.99 -0.83
N SER A 76 -5.37 -8.93 -1.61
CA SER A 76 -6.28 -8.47 -2.65
C SER A 76 -5.57 -8.32 -4.00
N GLY A 77 -6.17 -8.87 -5.04
CA GLY A 77 -5.75 -8.78 -6.43
C GLY A 77 -6.12 -9.97 -7.30
N ALA A 78 -6.67 -9.70 -8.50
CA ALA A 78 -7.00 -10.69 -9.51
C ALA A 78 -5.76 -11.34 -10.14
N ALA A 79 -5.97 -12.32 -10.97
CA ALA A 79 -4.95 -12.87 -11.86
C ALA A 79 -4.47 -11.81 -12.86
N ALA A 80 -3.18 -11.87 -13.20
CA ALA A 80 -2.62 -11.02 -14.24
C ALA A 80 -3.15 -11.42 -15.64
N ASP A 81 -3.48 -12.70 -15.83
CA ASP A 81 -4.23 -13.23 -16.94
C ASP A 81 -5.47 -14.00 -16.41
N GLU A 82 -6.50 -14.12 -17.26
CA GLU A 82 -7.78 -14.71 -16.84
C GLU A 82 -7.72 -16.25 -16.65
N THR A 83 -6.63 -16.88 -17.03
CA THR A 83 -6.43 -18.35 -16.96
C THR A 83 -5.54 -18.77 -15.81
N GLY A 84 -4.86 -17.81 -15.18
CA GLY A 84 -3.89 -18.02 -14.11
C GLY A 84 -4.48 -17.97 -12.71
N LEU A 85 -3.63 -18.30 -11.75
CA LEU A 85 -3.92 -18.13 -10.33
C LEU A 85 -4.07 -16.65 -10.00
N SER A 86 -5.06 -16.28 -9.18
CA SER A 86 -5.17 -14.90 -8.70
C SER A 86 -3.91 -14.47 -7.96
N ASN A 87 -3.56 -13.19 -8.07
CA ASN A 87 -2.45 -12.64 -7.29
C ASN A 87 -2.68 -12.84 -5.78
N ALA A 88 -3.90 -12.63 -5.30
CA ALA A 88 -4.27 -12.84 -3.90
C ALA A 88 -4.02 -14.28 -3.45
N LEU A 89 -4.37 -15.27 -4.26
CA LEU A 89 -4.13 -16.69 -3.93
C LEU A 89 -2.63 -17.05 -4.00
N ALA A 90 -1.88 -16.47 -4.93
CA ALA A 90 -0.43 -16.61 -4.99
C ALA A 90 0.25 -16.01 -3.74
N MET A 91 -0.22 -14.83 -3.29
CA MET A 91 0.22 -14.17 -2.06
C MET A 91 -0.09 -15.03 -0.83
N LYS A 92 -1.31 -15.60 -0.74
CA LYS A 92 -1.68 -16.55 0.32
C LYS A 92 -0.74 -17.74 0.37
N LYS A 93 -0.50 -18.40 -0.78
CA LYS A 93 0.45 -19.53 -0.84
C LYS A 93 1.85 -19.15 -0.38
N TYR A 94 2.29 -17.94 -0.72
CA TYR A 94 3.59 -17.45 -0.28
C TYR A 94 3.62 -17.17 1.23
N ALA A 95 2.59 -16.54 1.78
CA ALA A 95 2.48 -16.30 3.22
C ALA A 95 2.47 -17.62 4.04
N VAL A 96 1.78 -18.66 3.54
CA VAL A 96 1.79 -20.00 4.13
C VAL A 96 3.20 -20.60 4.13
N LYS A 97 3.96 -20.49 3.03
CA LYS A 97 5.38 -20.89 2.98
C LYS A 97 6.24 -20.12 3.99
N LEU A 98 5.89 -18.88 4.28
CA LEU A 98 6.54 -18.06 5.32
C LEU A 98 6.06 -18.42 6.74
N GLY A 99 5.19 -19.43 6.90
CA GLY A 99 4.79 -19.98 8.20
C GLY A 99 3.54 -19.34 8.81
N VAL A 100 2.72 -18.63 8.03
CA VAL A 100 1.40 -18.16 8.48
C VAL A 100 0.36 -19.28 8.25
N SER A 101 -0.44 -19.59 9.27
CA SER A 101 -1.56 -20.54 9.11
C SER A 101 -2.63 -19.95 8.19
N GLU A 102 -3.17 -20.81 7.31
CA GLU A 102 -4.26 -20.43 6.38
C GLU A 102 -5.50 -19.87 7.10
N ALA A 103 -5.74 -20.27 8.34
CA ALA A 103 -6.84 -19.80 9.16
C ALA A 103 -6.82 -18.28 9.42
N PHE A 104 -5.66 -17.64 9.29
CA PHE A 104 -5.50 -16.19 9.48
C PHE A 104 -5.43 -15.43 8.15
N ILE A 105 -5.70 -16.09 7.00
CA ILE A 105 -5.52 -15.47 5.68
C ILE A 105 -6.84 -15.50 4.90
N SER A 106 -7.32 -14.33 4.53
CA SER A 106 -8.42 -14.14 3.58
C SER A 106 -7.90 -13.62 2.24
N THR A 107 -8.60 -13.94 1.15
CA THR A 107 -8.25 -13.50 -0.21
C THR A 107 -9.42 -12.78 -0.88
N GLU A 108 -9.12 -11.73 -1.59
CA GLU A 108 -9.99 -11.04 -2.54
C GLU A 108 -9.36 -11.20 -3.93
N GLU A 109 -10.00 -11.92 -4.84
CA GLU A 109 -9.38 -12.46 -6.05
C GLU A 109 -9.85 -11.82 -7.35
N PHE A 110 -10.71 -10.80 -7.28
CA PHE A 110 -11.40 -10.26 -8.45
C PHE A 110 -10.88 -8.91 -8.92
N SER A 111 -10.17 -8.20 -8.09
CA SER A 111 -9.74 -6.82 -8.33
C SER A 111 -8.59 -6.72 -9.32
N ARG A 112 -8.80 -6.02 -10.43
CA ARG A 112 -7.83 -5.81 -11.52
C ARG A 112 -7.05 -4.50 -11.42
N ASN A 113 -7.50 -3.58 -10.58
CA ASN A 113 -6.89 -2.27 -10.35
C ASN A 113 -7.06 -1.83 -8.89
N THR A 114 -6.43 -0.71 -8.52
CA THR A 114 -6.43 -0.22 -7.13
C THR A 114 -7.81 0.20 -6.64
N ALA A 115 -8.63 0.75 -7.53
CA ALA A 115 -9.99 1.15 -7.20
C ALA A 115 -10.86 -0.07 -6.85
N GLU A 116 -10.74 -1.14 -7.64
CA GLU A 116 -11.42 -2.41 -7.38
C GLU A 116 -10.87 -3.09 -6.12
N ASN A 117 -9.53 -3.10 -5.90
CA ASN A 117 -8.95 -3.59 -4.64
C ASN A 117 -9.61 -2.91 -3.43
N ALA A 118 -9.70 -1.59 -3.46
CA ALA A 118 -10.34 -0.84 -2.38
C ALA A 118 -11.84 -1.17 -2.27
N GLN A 119 -12.58 -1.22 -3.39
CA GLN A 119 -14.02 -1.51 -3.41
C GLN A 119 -14.35 -2.92 -2.89
N ASN A 120 -13.63 -3.93 -3.33
CA ASN A 120 -13.95 -5.32 -2.97
C ASN A 120 -13.44 -5.64 -1.57
N THR A 121 -12.27 -5.10 -1.18
CA THR A 121 -11.76 -5.27 0.18
C THR A 121 -12.62 -4.52 1.21
N SER A 122 -13.17 -3.33 0.87
CA SER A 122 -14.05 -2.61 1.79
C SER A 122 -15.32 -3.40 2.12
N ARG A 123 -15.90 -4.11 1.14
CA ARG A 123 -17.05 -5.00 1.40
C ARG A 123 -16.70 -6.10 2.41
N TYR A 124 -15.50 -6.70 2.29
CA TYR A 124 -15.05 -7.70 3.27
C TYR A 124 -14.88 -7.08 4.66
N ILE A 125 -14.28 -5.89 4.75
CA ILE A 125 -14.06 -5.13 5.98
C ILE A 125 -15.41 -4.86 6.69
N GLU A 126 -16.40 -4.35 5.94
CA GLU A 126 -17.74 -4.07 6.44
C GLU A 126 -18.47 -5.35 6.91
N GLN A 127 -18.46 -6.42 6.11
CA GLN A 127 -19.10 -7.69 6.44
C GLN A 127 -18.53 -8.34 7.71
N ASN A 128 -17.26 -8.09 8.01
CA ASN A 128 -16.58 -8.63 9.18
C ASN A 128 -16.46 -7.62 10.35
N ASN A 129 -17.12 -6.45 10.24
CA ASN A 129 -17.11 -5.38 11.24
C ASN A 129 -15.70 -4.99 11.68
N LEU A 130 -14.75 -4.92 10.73
CA LEU A 130 -13.39 -4.47 11.03
C LEU A 130 -13.39 -2.94 11.15
N SER A 131 -12.74 -2.42 12.17
CA SER A 131 -12.70 -0.98 12.48
C SER A 131 -11.35 -0.33 12.26
N ARG A 132 -10.29 -1.13 12.12
CA ARG A 132 -8.92 -0.65 11.95
C ARG A 132 -8.14 -1.61 11.06
N ILE A 133 -7.51 -1.09 10.02
CA ILE A 133 -6.67 -1.87 9.11
C ILE A 133 -5.30 -1.22 8.94
N ILE A 134 -4.28 -2.06 8.70
CA ILE A 134 -2.99 -1.60 8.18
C ILE A 134 -2.97 -1.89 6.69
N LEU A 135 -2.77 -0.86 5.87
CA LEU A 135 -2.68 -0.98 4.42
C LEU A 135 -1.21 -1.04 4.01
N VAL A 136 -0.83 -2.17 3.40
CA VAL A 136 0.55 -2.46 2.97
C VAL A 136 0.65 -2.49 1.45
N THR A 137 1.51 -1.65 0.90
CA THR A 137 1.89 -1.65 -0.52
C THR A 137 3.27 -1.01 -0.71
N SER A 138 3.75 -0.89 -1.94
CA SER A 138 5.02 -0.20 -2.24
C SER A 138 4.94 1.29 -1.91
N ALA A 139 6.04 1.88 -1.41
CA ALA A 139 6.05 3.27 -0.97
C ALA A 139 5.61 4.27 -2.06
N TYR A 140 6.02 4.07 -3.31
CA TYR A 140 5.59 4.92 -4.42
C TYR A 140 4.08 4.88 -4.67
N HIS A 141 3.41 3.79 -4.28
CA HIS A 141 1.99 3.52 -4.51
C HIS A 141 1.10 3.82 -3.29
N GLN A 142 1.67 3.96 -2.08
CA GLN A 142 0.95 4.01 -0.81
C GLN A 142 -0.08 5.15 -0.75
N ARG A 143 0.28 6.35 -1.20
CA ARG A 143 -0.66 7.51 -1.21
C ARG A 143 -1.90 7.22 -2.03
N ARG A 144 -1.75 6.70 -3.26
CA ARG A 144 -2.90 6.42 -4.13
C ARG A 144 -3.77 5.29 -3.57
N ALA A 145 -3.16 4.22 -3.09
CA ALA A 145 -3.90 3.13 -2.44
C ALA A 145 -4.70 3.66 -1.24
N SER A 146 -4.07 4.45 -0.36
CA SER A 146 -4.73 5.08 0.78
C SER A 146 -5.92 5.94 0.39
N LEU A 147 -5.78 6.78 -0.64
CA LEU A 147 -6.88 7.62 -1.17
C LEU A 147 -8.04 6.78 -1.68
N GLU A 148 -7.76 5.72 -2.45
CA GLU A 148 -8.78 4.82 -2.98
C GLU A 148 -9.52 4.07 -1.88
N PHE A 149 -8.82 3.58 -0.87
CA PHE A 149 -9.43 2.93 0.28
C PHE A 149 -10.25 3.92 1.11
N SER A 150 -9.73 5.10 1.44
CA SER A 150 -10.46 6.11 2.21
C SER A 150 -11.75 6.55 1.54
N ARG A 151 -11.75 6.69 0.20
CA ARG A 151 -12.96 7.06 -0.56
C ARG A 151 -14.08 6.03 -0.43
N ARG A 152 -13.73 4.73 -0.32
CA ARG A 152 -14.71 3.62 -0.33
C ARG A 152 -15.12 3.16 1.05
N ILE A 153 -14.21 3.22 2.01
CA ILE A 153 -14.47 2.81 3.40
C ILE A 153 -15.13 3.96 4.19
N GLY A 154 -14.87 5.21 3.77
CA GLY A 154 -15.31 6.40 4.53
C GLY A 154 -14.60 6.51 5.88
N ASP A 155 -15.22 7.21 6.81
CA ASP A 155 -14.65 7.53 8.14
C ASP A 155 -14.93 6.43 9.19
N THR A 156 -15.57 5.33 8.80
CA THR A 156 -15.98 4.26 9.74
C THR A 156 -14.84 3.33 10.11
N VAL A 157 -13.79 3.25 9.30
CA VAL A 157 -12.63 2.38 9.51
C VAL A 157 -11.34 3.20 9.47
N GLN A 158 -10.52 3.03 10.48
CA GLN A 158 -9.22 3.68 10.53
C GLN A 158 -8.22 2.94 9.64
N ILE A 159 -7.69 3.64 8.64
CA ILE A 159 -6.64 3.15 7.75
C ILE A 159 -5.29 3.63 8.27
N ILE A 160 -4.40 2.69 8.54
CA ILE A 160 -3.01 2.93 8.94
C ILE A 160 -2.12 2.60 7.74
N ASN A 161 -1.43 3.57 7.22
CA ASN A 161 -0.51 3.38 6.10
C ASN A 161 0.80 2.78 6.59
N HIS A 162 1.27 1.75 5.90
CA HIS A 162 2.60 1.21 6.13
C HIS A 162 3.21 0.75 4.81
N PRO A 163 4.09 1.57 4.20
CA PRO A 163 4.75 1.24 2.95
C PRO A 163 5.83 0.19 3.16
N VAL A 164 6.04 -0.67 2.17
CA VAL A 164 7.16 -1.61 2.14
C VAL A 164 8.48 -0.85 2.19
N ALA A 165 9.32 -1.17 3.16
CA ALA A 165 10.61 -0.50 3.39
C ALA A 165 11.62 -0.76 2.26
N GLN A 166 11.55 -1.95 1.62
CA GLN A 166 12.45 -2.35 0.53
C GLN A 166 11.65 -2.94 -0.64
N ASP A 167 11.75 -2.31 -1.79
CA ASP A 167 11.08 -2.70 -3.04
C ASP A 167 12.13 -2.69 -4.16
N ARG A 168 12.16 -3.75 -4.99
CA ARG A 168 13.12 -3.85 -6.11
C ARG A 168 12.95 -2.75 -7.15
N GLN A 169 11.76 -2.16 -7.23
CA GLN A 169 11.44 -1.09 -8.18
C GLN A 169 11.60 0.31 -7.59
N TRP A 170 11.71 0.42 -6.27
CA TRP A 170 11.76 1.69 -5.54
C TRP A 170 12.82 1.70 -4.46
N SER A 171 13.63 2.76 -4.45
CA SER A 171 14.69 2.97 -3.46
C SER A 171 14.86 4.45 -3.14
N GLY A 172 15.68 4.78 -2.15
CA GLY A 172 16.07 6.17 -1.86
C GLY A 172 16.76 6.90 -3.01
N TYR A 173 17.28 6.14 -4.00
CA TYR A 173 17.90 6.67 -5.22
C TYR A 173 16.96 6.65 -6.44
N TRP A 174 15.64 6.68 -6.22
CA TRP A 174 14.63 6.66 -7.28
C TRP A 174 14.90 7.69 -8.39
N TRP A 175 15.35 8.88 -8.02
CA TRP A 175 15.66 9.99 -8.92
C TRP A 175 16.82 9.72 -9.88
N ALA A 176 17.68 8.76 -9.58
CA ALA A 176 18.80 8.35 -10.42
C ALA A 176 18.44 7.24 -11.41
N THR A 177 17.18 6.77 -11.43
CA THR A 177 16.75 5.63 -12.25
C THR A 177 15.57 6.00 -13.15
N PRO A 178 15.54 5.54 -14.42
CA PRO A 178 14.39 5.75 -15.31
C PRO A 178 13.09 5.17 -14.74
N ILE A 179 13.16 4.00 -14.08
CA ILE A 179 11.99 3.35 -13.48
C ILE A 179 11.43 4.19 -12.32
N GLY A 180 12.27 4.80 -11.50
CA GLY A 180 11.83 5.67 -10.42
C GLY A 180 11.05 6.88 -10.93
N TRP A 181 11.54 7.53 -12.00
CA TRP A 181 10.81 8.63 -12.64
C TRP A 181 9.49 8.17 -13.25
N TRP A 182 9.47 7.02 -13.91
CA TRP A 182 8.24 6.45 -14.47
C TRP A 182 7.19 6.19 -13.38
N LEU A 183 7.60 5.63 -12.25
CA LEU A 183 6.72 5.37 -11.10
C LEU A 183 6.19 6.68 -10.50
N VAL A 184 7.06 7.68 -10.27
CA VAL A 184 6.65 8.98 -9.72
C VAL A 184 5.66 9.69 -10.62
N VAL A 185 5.98 9.86 -11.90
CA VAL A 185 5.11 10.56 -12.86
C VAL A 185 3.79 9.81 -13.01
N GLY A 186 3.85 8.47 -13.09
CA GLY A 186 2.66 7.62 -13.19
C GLY A 186 1.74 7.74 -11.97
N GLU A 187 2.30 7.69 -10.75
CA GLU A 187 1.48 7.78 -9.54
C GLU A 187 0.96 9.20 -9.29
N LEU A 188 1.76 10.25 -9.52
CA LEU A 188 1.29 11.64 -9.43
C LEU A 188 0.18 11.93 -10.46
N GLY A 189 0.31 11.42 -11.69
CA GLY A 189 -0.73 11.53 -12.71
C GLY A 189 -2.04 10.85 -12.27
N LYS A 190 -1.97 9.62 -11.77
CA LYS A 190 -3.14 8.88 -11.28
C LYS A 190 -3.77 9.53 -10.05
N ILE A 191 -2.97 10.08 -9.13
CA ILE A 191 -3.47 10.87 -8.00
C ILE A 191 -4.18 12.13 -8.50
N GLY A 192 -3.62 12.82 -9.51
CA GLY A 192 -4.30 13.95 -10.14
C GLY A 192 -5.66 13.56 -10.72
N ILE A 193 -5.72 12.45 -11.46
CA ILE A 193 -6.98 11.91 -12.01
C ILE A 193 -7.95 11.56 -10.88
N PHE A 194 -7.49 10.95 -9.78
CA PHE A 194 -8.32 10.64 -8.61
C PHE A 194 -9.11 11.86 -8.09
N TYR A 195 -8.50 13.05 -8.09
CA TYR A 195 -9.18 14.26 -7.61
C TYR A 195 -10.14 14.91 -8.61
N ILE A 196 -9.96 14.68 -9.91
CA ILE A 196 -10.77 15.32 -10.96
C ILE A 196 -11.80 14.37 -11.61
N ALA A 197 -11.60 13.05 -11.51
CA ALA A 197 -12.50 12.08 -12.11
C ALA A 197 -13.67 11.73 -11.18
N PRO A 198 -14.87 11.52 -11.74
CA PRO A 198 -15.99 10.97 -10.99
C PRO A 198 -15.67 9.59 -10.40
N GLU A 199 -16.39 9.21 -9.36
CA GLU A 199 -16.26 7.88 -8.76
C GLU A 199 -16.49 6.77 -9.81
N GLY A 200 -15.58 5.79 -9.84
CA GLY A 200 -15.67 4.63 -10.74
C GLY A 200 -14.96 4.78 -12.10
N THR A 201 -14.20 5.84 -12.34
CA THR A 201 -13.57 6.11 -13.65
C THR A 201 -12.13 5.55 -13.77
N ILE A 202 -11.53 4.99 -12.72
CA ILE A 202 -10.12 4.50 -12.71
C ILE A 202 -10.08 3.07 -12.20
#